data_aae04f361879a31fde0267ae02e6c25c
#
_entry.id   aae04f361879a31fde0267ae02e6c25c
#
_cell.length_a   1.000
_cell.length_b   1.000
_cell.length_c   1.000
_cell.angle_alpha   90.00
_cell.angle_beta   90.00
_cell.angle_gamma   90.00
#
_symmetry.space_group_name_H-M   'P 1'
#
loop_
_entity.id
_entity.type
_entity.pdbx_description
1 polymer ?
#
loop_
_entity_poly.entity_id
_entity_poly.type
_entity_poly.pdbx_seq_one_letter_code
_entity_poly.pdbx_strand_id
1 'polypeptide(L)'
;DTSSAASDVYKRQVYDIAEDHVDPNLLFVGTEFGVFFSYDGGEEWKQIKAGLPTIAVKDIEIQERENDLVLATFGRSFYILDDYSSLRNLSSNLDSKATIFEMKKSLMYMDARPLGLRGKGSQGESHYTAKNPPLGAVITYFFNDTLKTSKDLRRKAEKKLIKKGEDVA
;
A
#
# COMPACT_ATOMS: atom_id res chain seq x y z
N ASP A 1 -8.40 -18.38 -25.78
CA ASP A 1 -8.06 -18.83 -24.41
C ASP A 1 -7.72 -17.64 -23.51
N THR A 2 -8.75 -16.89 -23.15
CA THR A 2 -8.64 -15.73 -22.23
C THR A 2 -8.80 -16.13 -20.76
N SER A 3 -8.53 -17.40 -20.44
CA SER A 3 -8.89 -18.02 -19.15
C SER A 3 -7.76 -18.09 -18.11
N SER A 4 -6.53 -17.61 -18.38
CA SER A 4 -5.44 -17.96 -17.47
C SER A 4 -5.27 -17.03 -16.26
N ALA A 5 -5.48 -15.74 -16.42
CA ALA A 5 -5.32 -14.79 -15.30
C ALA A 5 -6.48 -14.87 -14.29
N ALA A 6 -7.70 -14.98 -14.79
CA ALA A 6 -8.88 -15.17 -13.93
C ALA A 6 -8.87 -16.55 -13.24
N SER A 7 -8.34 -17.59 -13.89
CA SER A 7 -8.26 -18.93 -13.33
C SER A 7 -7.32 -19.05 -12.12
N ASP A 8 -6.26 -18.23 -12.03
CA ASP A 8 -5.36 -18.26 -10.88
C ASP A 8 -5.94 -17.51 -9.66
N VAL A 9 -6.78 -16.50 -9.88
CA VAL A 9 -7.54 -15.85 -8.80
C VAL A 9 -8.63 -16.79 -8.27
N TYR A 10 -9.28 -17.57 -9.14
CA TYR A 10 -10.31 -18.56 -8.74
C TYR A 10 -9.80 -19.72 -7.89
N LYS A 11 -8.52 -19.99 -7.87
CA LYS A 11 -7.93 -21.00 -6.96
C LYS A 11 -7.64 -20.44 -5.57
N ARG A 12 -7.77 -19.14 -5.36
CA ARG A 12 -7.56 -18.47 -4.07
C ARG A 12 -8.92 -18.02 -3.55
N GLN A 13 -9.23 -18.44 -2.34
CA GLN A 13 -10.51 -18.10 -1.73
C GLN A 13 -10.61 -16.56 -1.57
N VAL A 14 -11.64 -15.98 -2.16
CA VAL A 14 -12.05 -14.60 -1.94
C VAL A 14 -13.00 -14.60 -0.75
N TYR A 15 -12.78 -13.67 0.19
CA TYR A 15 -13.60 -13.55 1.38
C TYR A 15 -14.52 -12.35 1.31
N ASP A 16 -14.01 -11.25 0.76
CA ASP A 16 -14.75 -10.01 0.71
C ASP A 16 -14.34 -9.15 -0.48
N ILE A 17 -15.23 -8.24 -0.91
CA ILE A 17 -15.00 -7.26 -1.97
C ILE A 17 -15.60 -5.92 -1.56
N ALA A 18 -14.83 -4.86 -1.71
CA ALA A 18 -15.27 -3.49 -1.49
C ALA A 18 -15.06 -2.65 -2.73
N GLU A 19 -16.07 -1.84 -3.08
CA GLU A 19 -16.03 -0.85 -4.16
C GLU A 19 -15.76 0.53 -3.57
N ASP A 20 -14.90 1.31 -4.23
CA ASP A 20 -14.65 2.69 -3.81
C ASP A 20 -15.90 3.57 -3.98
N HIS A 21 -16.20 4.38 -2.99
CA HIS A 21 -17.38 5.24 -2.94
C HIS A 21 -17.36 6.41 -3.94
N VAL A 22 -16.22 6.66 -4.63
CA VAL A 22 -16.05 7.75 -5.61
C VAL A 22 -15.85 7.21 -7.02
N ASP A 23 -15.01 6.18 -7.18
CA ASP A 23 -14.69 5.58 -8.48
C ASP A 23 -15.10 4.11 -8.50
N PRO A 24 -16.18 3.76 -9.22
CA PRO A 24 -16.66 2.38 -9.29
C PRO A 24 -15.69 1.41 -9.99
N ASN A 25 -14.67 1.92 -10.69
CA ASN A 25 -13.62 1.07 -11.27
C ASN A 25 -12.55 0.67 -10.27
N LEU A 26 -12.48 1.35 -9.11
CA LEU A 26 -11.54 1.01 -8.07
C LEU A 26 -12.19 0.01 -7.10
N LEU A 27 -11.70 -1.21 -7.16
CA LEU A 27 -12.19 -2.34 -6.37
C LEU A 27 -11.08 -2.89 -5.47
N PHE A 28 -11.46 -3.38 -4.29
CA PHE A 28 -10.57 -4.07 -3.36
C PHE A 28 -11.11 -5.46 -3.07
N VAL A 29 -10.24 -6.46 -3.01
CA VAL A 29 -10.61 -7.86 -2.76
C VAL A 29 -9.74 -8.44 -1.67
N GLY A 30 -10.37 -8.96 -0.63
CA GLY A 30 -9.76 -9.72 0.45
C GLY A 30 -9.67 -11.20 0.10
N THR A 31 -8.47 -11.74 0.18
CA THR A 31 -8.20 -13.14 -0.17
C THR A 31 -7.46 -13.87 0.95
N GLU A 32 -7.27 -15.18 0.79
CA GLU A 32 -6.45 -16.02 1.67
C GLU A 32 -4.98 -15.54 1.76
N PHE A 33 -4.48 -14.82 0.76
CA PHE A 33 -3.07 -14.41 0.66
C PHE A 33 -2.84 -12.89 0.75
N GLY A 34 -3.83 -12.13 1.17
CA GLY A 34 -3.75 -10.68 1.31
C GLY A 34 -4.86 -9.96 0.57
N VAL A 35 -4.64 -8.67 0.35
CA VAL A 35 -5.55 -7.78 -0.35
C VAL A 35 -5.03 -7.45 -1.74
N PHE A 36 -5.95 -7.41 -2.69
CA PHE A 36 -5.70 -7.00 -4.08
C PHE A 36 -6.61 -5.83 -4.42
N PHE A 37 -6.17 -4.99 -5.32
CA PHE A 37 -7.01 -3.92 -5.88
C PHE A 37 -7.00 -3.97 -7.40
N SER A 38 -8.08 -3.50 -7.99
CA SER A 38 -8.21 -3.21 -9.41
C SER A 38 -8.57 -1.74 -9.58
N TYR A 39 -8.05 -1.11 -10.62
CA TYR A 39 -8.35 0.29 -11.00
C TYR A 39 -9.08 0.37 -12.35
N ASP A 40 -9.50 -0.77 -12.89
CA ASP A 40 -10.08 -0.93 -14.23
C ASP A 40 -11.39 -1.75 -14.21
N GLY A 41 -12.09 -1.75 -13.08
CA GLY A 41 -13.36 -2.47 -12.94
C GLY A 41 -13.21 -3.98 -12.80
N GLY A 42 -12.02 -4.47 -12.44
CA GLY A 42 -11.78 -5.90 -12.16
C GLY A 42 -11.09 -6.66 -13.30
N GLU A 43 -10.62 -5.97 -14.35
CA GLU A 43 -9.88 -6.62 -15.44
C GLU A 43 -8.48 -7.06 -15.01
N GLU A 44 -7.74 -6.15 -14.32
CA GLU A 44 -6.43 -6.47 -13.74
C GLU A 44 -6.44 -6.33 -12.21
N TRP A 45 -5.79 -7.27 -11.54
CA TRP A 45 -5.66 -7.27 -10.08
C TRP A 45 -4.20 -7.15 -9.65
N LYS A 46 -3.92 -6.18 -8.78
CA LYS A 46 -2.59 -5.93 -8.22
C LYS A 46 -2.59 -6.11 -6.71
N GLN A 47 -1.62 -6.86 -6.20
CA GLN A 47 -1.52 -7.12 -4.76
C GLN A 47 -0.92 -5.94 -4.01
N ILE A 48 -1.56 -5.51 -2.94
CA ILE A 48 -0.98 -4.56 -1.97
C ILE A 48 -0.06 -5.34 -1.03
N LYS A 49 1.25 -5.08 -1.12
CA LYS A 49 2.29 -5.78 -0.34
C LYS A 49 2.92 -4.90 0.74
N ALA A 50 2.85 -3.58 0.60
CA ALA A 50 3.53 -2.64 1.48
C ALA A 50 3.01 -2.75 2.93
N GLY A 51 3.87 -3.21 3.85
CA GLY A 51 3.54 -3.32 5.27
C GLY A 51 2.57 -4.45 5.64
N LEU A 52 1.92 -5.09 4.66
CA LEU A 52 0.99 -6.19 4.88
C LEU A 52 1.71 -7.54 4.72
N PRO A 53 1.73 -8.41 5.74
CA PRO A 53 2.23 -9.76 5.58
C PRO A 53 1.32 -10.61 4.70
N THR A 54 1.80 -11.74 4.21
CA THR A 54 0.96 -12.73 3.54
C THR A 54 0.03 -13.37 4.58
N ILE A 55 -1.21 -12.92 4.62
CA ILE A 55 -2.22 -13.32 5.60
C ILE A 55 -3.61 -13.21 4.97
N ALA A 56 -4.53 -14.04 5.43
CA ALA A 56 -5.91 -13.96 4.96
C ALA A 56 -6.57 -12.68 5.45
N VAL A 57 -7.13 -11.92 4.50
CA VAL A 57 -7.96 -10.74 4.74
C VAL A 57 -9.41 -11.18 4.62
N LYS A 58 -10.12 -11.16 5.75
CA LYS A 58 -11.46 -11.73 5.90
C LYS A 58 -12.57 -10.75 5.61
N ASP A 59 -12.29 -9.47 5.81
CA ASP A 59 -13.26 -8.41 5.70
C ASP A 59 -12.56 -7.11 5.35
N ILE A 60 -13.21 -6.27 4.54
CA ILE A 60 -12.68 -4.99 4.04
C ILE A 60 -13.74 -3.92 4.24
N GLU A 61 -13.38 -2.85 4.93
CA GLU A 61 -14.27 -1.71 5.14
C GLU A 61 -13.61 -0.43 4.67
N ILE A 62 -14.36 0.43 4.00
CA ILE A 62 -13.89 1.74 3.54
C ILE A 62 -14.40 2.82 4.48
N GLN A 63 -13.47 3.52 5.11
CA GLN A 63 -13.79 4.73 5.86
C GLN A 63 -13.82 5.91 4.89
N GLU A 64 -15.03 6.27 4.43
CA GLU A 64 -15.25 7.21 3.32
C GLU A 64 -14.72 8.62 3.60
N ARG A 65 -14.87 9.14 4.84
CA ARG A 65 -14.47 10.51 5.19
C ARG A 65 -12.99 10.78 4.98
N GLU A 66 -12.15 9.80 5.32
CA GLU A 66 -10.69 9.94 5.27
C GLU A 66 -10.08 9.18 4.09
N ASN A 67 -10.87 8.39 3.35
CA ASN A 67 -10.46 7.45 2.32
C ASN A 67 -9.46 6.40 2.85
N ASP A 68 -9.73 5.88 4.04
CA ASP A 68 -8.91 4.84 4.63
C ASP A 68 -9.49 3.47 4.31
N LEU A 69 -8.63 2.50 4.03
CA LEU A 69 -9.00 1.12 3.82
C LEU A 69 -8.68 0.31 5.07
N VAL A 70 -9.71 -0.23 5.71
CA VAL A 70 -9.58 -1.03 6.93
C VAL A 70 -9.67 -2.51 6.57
N LEU A 71 -8.67 -3.29 6.94
CA LEU A 71 -8.53 -4.70 6.62
C LEU A 71 -8.59 -5.52 7.90
N ALA A 72 -9.59 -6.39 8.02
CA ALA A 72 -9.68 -7.37 9.09
C ALA A 72 -8.94 -8.66 8.69
N THR A 73 -7.90 -9.01 9.43
CA THR A 73 -7.04 -10.15 9.09
C THR A 73 -7.26 -11.33 10.01
N PHE A 74 -6.97 -12.53 9.51
CA PHE A 74 -7.04 -13.73 10.33
C PHE A 74 -5.86 -13.83 11.30
N GLY A 75 -6.13 -13.63 12.58
CA GLY A 75 -5.16 -13.84 13.65
C GLY A 75 -4.11 -12.73 13.85
N ARG A 76 -4.14 -11.64 13.08
CA ARG A 76 -3.20 -10.52 13.22
C ARG A 76 -3.86 -9.14 13.34
N SER A 77 -5.09 -9.10 13.88
CA SER A 77 -5.82 -7.85 14.10
C SER A 77 -6.15 -7.10 12.80
N PHE A 78 -6.26 -5.79 12.89
CA PHE A 78 -6.63 -4.91 11.78
C PHE A 78 -5.39 -4.22 11.21
N TYR A 79 -5.41 -4.01 9.89
CA TYR A 79 -4.48 -3.15 9.18
C TYR A 79 -5.25 -2.01 8.56
N ILE A 80 -4.67 -0.82 8.56
CA ILE A 80 -5.28 0.36 7.98
C ILE A 80 -4.31 0.93 6.96
N LEU A 81 -4.78 1.14 5.74
CA LEU A 81 -4.10 1.91 4.72
C LEU A 81 -4.71 3.30 4.71
N ASP A 82 -3.98 4.26 5.27
CA ASP A 82 -4.38 5.65 5.31
C ASP A 82 -4.40 6.24 3.90
N ASP A 83 -5.47 6.92 3.55
CA ASP A 83 -5.64 7.68 2.31
C ASP A 83 -5.24 6.94 1.03
N TYR A 84 -6.09 6.01 0.60
CA TYR A 84 -5.90 5.30 -0.67
C TYR A 84 -6.35 6.11 -1.91
N SER A 85 -6.82 7.34 -1.75
CA SER A 85 -7.42 8.14 -2.84
C SER A 85 -6.52 8.32 -4.08
N SER A 86 -5.20 8.25 -3.89
CA SER A 86 -4.22 8.27 -4.98
C SER A 86 -4.40 7.13 -5.99
N LEU A 87 -4.98 5.99 -5.57
CA LEU A 87 -5.22 4.84 -6.45
C LEU A 87 -6.27 5.13 -7.53
N ARG A 88 -7.22 6.05 -7.28
CA ARG A 88 -8.23 6.50 -8.26
C ARG A 88 -7.61 7.07 -9.54
N ASN A 89 -6.50 7.76 -9.39
CA ASN A 89 -5.80 8.41 -10.51
C ASN A 89 -4.66 7.56 -11.09
N LEU A 90 -4.53 6.30 -10.64
CA LEU A 90 -3.42 5.47 -11.06
C LEU A 90 -3.51 5.10 -12.54
N SER A 91 -4.69 4.74 -13.04
CA SER A 91 -4.92 4.32 -14.43
C SER A 91 -4.45 5.37 -15.43
N SER A 92 -4.79 6.65 -15.19
CA SER A 92 -4.43 7.77 -16.07
C SER A 92 -2.95 8.15 -16.02
N ASN A 93 -2.19 7.64 -15.05
CA ASN A 93 -0.80 8.02 -14.80
C ASN A 93 0.20 6.88 -15.01
N LEU A 94 -0.24 5.70 -15.43
CA LEU A 94 0.63 4.53 -15.64
C LEU A 94 1.70 4.75 -16.71
N ASP A 95 1.39 5.53 -17.74
CA ASP A 95 2.32 5.87 -18.84
C ASP A 95 3.32 6.97 -18.48
N SER A 96 3.10 7.66 -17.37
CA SER A 96 3.98 8.72 -16.89
C SER A 96 5.22 8.13 -16.23
N LYS A 97 6.39 8.75 -16.45
CA LYS A 97 7.62 8.35 -15.75
C LYS A 97 7.54 8.59 -14.25
N ALA A 98 6.96 9.69 -13.86
CA ALA A 98 6.75 10.06 -12.46
C ALA A 98 5.52 10.97 -12.36
N THR A 99 4.72 10.75 -11.33
CA THR A 99 3.54 11.57 -11.00
C THR A 99 3.47 11.77 -9.50
N ILE A 100 3.17 13.00 -9.09
CA ILE A 100 2.82 13.31 -7.70
C ILE A 100 1.30 13.45 -7.66
N PHE A 101 0.67 12.71 -6.77
CA PHE A 101 -0.79 12.78 -6.58
C PHE A 101 -1.18 13.99 -5.72
N GLU A 102 -2.45 14.35 -5.78
CA GLU A 102 -3.00 15.40 -4.95
C GLU A 102 -2.81 15.08 -3.46
N MET A 103 -2.38 16.07 -2.71
CA MET A 103 -2.13 15.90 -1.28
C MET A 103 -3.37 16.23 -0.47
N LYS A 104 -3.68 15.37 0.48
CA LYS A 104 -4.69 15.65 1.49
C LYS A 104 -4.27 16.85 2.37
N LYS A 105 -5.25 17.61 2.84
CA LYS A 105 -5.02 18.69 3.80
C LYS A 105 -4.41 18.13 5.08
N SER A 106 -3.22 18.59 5.42
CA SER A 106 -2.55 18.21 6.66
C SER A 106 -3.13 18.94 7.85
N LEU A 107 -3.46 18.21 8.89
CA LEU A 107 -3.88 18.80 10.15
C LEU A 107 -2.65 19.14 10.98
N MET A 108 -2.58 20.38 11.46
CA MET A 108 -1.63 20.75 12.51
C MET A 108 -2.24 20.41 13.87
N TYR A 109 -1.54 19.64 14.65
CA TYR A 109 -1.93 19.33 16.03
C TYR A 109 -0.71 19.46 16.94
N MET A 110 -0.98 19.71 18.22
CA MET A 110 0.04 19.72 19.27
C MET A 110 -0.04 18.38 20.00
N ASP A 111 1.09 17.68 20.03
CA ASP A 111 1.20 16.40 20.74
C ASP A 111 1.01 16.64 22.24
N ALA A 112 -0.13 16.21 22.77
CA ALA A 112 -0.44 16.34 24.19
C ALA A 112 -0.24 15.00 24.89
N ARG A 113 0.41 15.04 26.05
CA ARG A 113 0.54 13.85 26.88
C ARG A 113 -0.75 13.65 27.69
N PRO A 114 -1.42 12.49 27.59
CA PRO A 114 -2.58 12.22 28.38
C PRO A 114 -2.25 12.36 29.87
N LEU A 115 -3.09 13.08 30.60
CA LEU A 115 -2.97 13.28 32.06
C LEU A 115 -1.64 13.91 32.54
N GLY A 116 -0.85 14.53 31.65
CA GLY A 116 0.41 15.18 32.03
C GLY A 116 1.54 14.24 32.50
N LEU A 117 1.35 12.94 32.37
CA LEU A 117 2.34 11.93 32.76
C LEU A 117 3.41 11.72 31.73
N ARG A 118 4.63 11.38 32.16
CA ARG A 118 5.71 10.94 31.26
C ARG A 118 5.48 9.50 30.84
N GLY A 119 5.50 9.22 29.54
CA GLY A 119 5.36 7.88 28.98
C GLY A 119 4.06 7.67 28.20
N LYS A 120 3.73 6.42 27.93
CA LYS A 120 2.47 6.05 27.25
C LYS A 120 1.29 6.32 28.18
N GLY A 121 0.23 6.94 27.63
CA GLY A 121 -1.03 7.06 28.35
C GLY A 121 -1.57 5.66 28.71
N SER A 122 -1.98 5.48 29.96
CA SER A 122 -2.69 4.26 30.36
C SER A 122 -4.15 4.40 29.99
N GLN A 123 -4.68 3.43 29.26
CA GLN A 123 -6.10 3.33 28.90
C GLN A 123 -6.72 2.09 29.56
N GLY A 124 -6.68 2.05 30.90
CA GLY A 124 -7.17 0.92 31.66
C GLY A 124 -6.26 -0.32 31.50
N GLU A 125 -6.86 -1.49 31.38
CA GLU A 125 -6.13 -2.76 31.25
C GLU A 125 -5.45 -2.93 29.86
N SER A 126 -5.86 -2.15 28.88
CA SER A 126 -5.29 -2.16 27.53
C SER A 126 -4.12 -1.20 27.44
N HIS A 127 -2.92 -1.73 27.32
CA HIS A 127 -1.70 -0.96 27.06
C HIS A 127 -1.43 -0.68 25.57
N TYR A 128 -2.39 -1.00 24.71
CA TYR A 128 -2.24 -0.76 23.27
C TYR A 128 -2.42 0.72 22.96
N THR A 129 -1.41 1.30 22.35
CA THR A 129 -1.45 2.67 21.82
C THR A 129 -0.92 2.68 20.42
N ALA A 130 -1.68 3.23 19.47
CA ALA A 130 -1.20 3.52 18.13
C ALA A 130 -0.31 4.77 18.12
N LYS A 131 0.56 4.87 17.13
CA LYS A 131 1.30 6.12 16.88
C LYS A 131 0.35 7.16 16.30
N ASN A 132 0.59 8.44 16.66
CA ASN A 132 -0.09 9.53 15.97
C ASN A 132 0.29 9.56 14.47
N PRO A 133 -0.60 10.10 13.61
CA PRO A 133 -0.26 10.36 12.22
C PRO A 133 1.02 11.23 12.11
N PRO A 134 1.79 11.12 11.02
CA PRO A 134 2.94 11.99 10.79
C PRO A 134 2.52 13.47 10.81
N LEU A 135 3.31 14.32 11.47
CA LEU A 135 3.13 15.76 11.39
C LEU A 135 3.56 16.25 10.00
N GLY A 136 2.70 17.03 9.36
CA GLY A 136 2.99 17.65 8.07
C GLY A 136 2.27 17.00 6.89
N ALA A 137 2.65 17.40 5.69
CA ALA A 137 2.06 16.91 4.45
C ALA A 137 2.64 15.53 4.09
N VAL A 138 1.76 14.59 3.81
CA VAL A 138 2.13 13.29 3.24
C VAL A 138 2.02 13.39 1.73
N ILE A 139 3.12 13.09 1.03
CA ILE A 139 3.20 13.16 -0.43
C ILE A 139 3.19 11.74 -0.97
N THR A 140 2.15 11.39 -1.72
CA THR A 140 2.08 10.13 -2.45
C THR A 140 2.53 10.36 -3.89
N TYR A 141 3.40 9.50 -4.39
CA TYR A 141 3.90 9.58 -5.75
C TYR A 141 3.95 8.22 -6.43
N PHE A 142 3.81 8.22 -7.74
CA PHE A 142 4.03 7.08 -8.61
C PHE A 142 5.32 7.26 -9.41
N PHE A 143 6.09 6.21 -9.55
CA PHE A 143 7.31 6.19 -10.34
C PHE A 143 7.43 4.90 -11.12
N ASN A 144 7.44 5.01 -12.44
CA ASN A 144 7.42 3.87 -13.38
C ASN A 144 8.82 3.37 -13.79
N ASP A 145 9.89 3.80 -13.12
CA ASP A 145 11.24 3.34 -13.44
C ASP A 145 11.91 2.71 -12.22
N THR A 146 12.84 1.81 -12.48
CA THR A 146 13.62 1.19 -11.41
C THR A 146 14.82 2.07 -11.07
N LEU A 147 14.71 2.83 -9.99
CA LEU A 147 15.84 3.61 -9.47
C LEU A 147 16.96 2.67 -9.06
N LYS A 148 18.10 2.81 -9.73
CA LYS A 148 19.32 2.09 -9.37
C LYS A 148 20.27 3.03 -8.65
N THR A 149 20.75 2.60 -7.51
CA THR A 149 21.79 3.36 -6.81
C THR A 149 23.08 3.39 -7.63
N SER A 150 23.91 4.43 -7.44
CA SER A 150 25.23 4.49 -8.06
C SER A 150 26.08 3.23 -7.78
N LYS A 151 25.91 2.64 -6.59
CA LYS A 151 26.53 1.38 -6.19
C LYS A 151 26.08 0.19 -7.05
N ASP A 152 24.80 0.11 -7.37
CA ASP A 152 24.23 -0.98 -8.21
C ASP A 152 24.67 -0.85 -9.65
N LEU A 153 24.74 0.40 -10.16
CA LEU A 153 25.26 0.67 -11.50
C LEU A 153 26.74 0.28 -11.62
N ARG A 154 27.56 0.68 -10.62
CA ARG A 154 28.98 0.29 -10.55
C ARG A 154 29.14 -1.23 -10.48
N ARG A 155 28.45 -1.91 -9.58
CA ARG A 155 28.49 -3.38 -9.47
C ARG A 155 28.06 -4.10 -10.75
N LYS A 156 27.08 -3.56 -11.49
CA LYS A 156 26.69 -4.10 -12.78
C LYS A 156 27.78 -3.92 -13.84
N ALA A 157 28.44 -2.76 -13.85
CA ALA A 157 29.57 -2.47 -14.75
C ALA A 157 30.74 -3.40 -14.45
N GLU A 158 31.16 -3.49 -13.18
CA GLU A 158 32.22 -4.39 -12.71
C GLU A 158 31.96 -5.86 -13.09
N LYS A 159 30.73 -6.36 -12.87
CA LYS A 159 30.35 -7.72 -13.28
C LYS A 159 30.43 -7.95 -14.79
N LYS A 160 30.16 -6.91 -15.60
CA LYS A 160 30.29 -7.02 -17.08
C LYS A 160 31.78 -7.10 -17.51
N LEU A 161 32.66 -6.31 -16.84
CA LEU A 161 34.10 -6.31 -17.11
C LEU A 161 34.72 -7.66 -16.73
N ILE A 162 34.41 -8.16 -15.52
CA ILE A 162 34.88 -9.49 -15.08
C ILE A 162 34.43 -10.60 -16.04
N LYS A 163 33.19 -10.56 -16.55
CA LYS A 163 32.72 -11.55 -17.55
C LYS A 163 33.45 -11.47 -18.89
N LYS A 164 34.02 -10.32 -19.22
CA LYS A 164 34.85 -10.12 -20.43
C LYS A 164 36.32 -10.43 -20.23
N GLY A 165 36.73 -10.72 -18.98
CA GLY A 165 38.14 -10.93 -18.63
C GLY A 165 38.93 -9.64 -18.54
N GLU A 166 38.29 -8.50 -18.39
CA GLU A 166 38.88 -7.17 -18.25
C GLU A 166 39.09 -6.85 -16.77
N ASP A 167 40.21 -6.20 -16.41
CA ASP A 167 40.49 -5.78 -15.04
C ASP A 167 39.55 -4.67 -14.59
N VAL A 168 39.11 -4.77 -13.35
CA VAL A 168 38.24 -3.77 -12.71
C VAL A 168 39.18 -2.80 -11.96
N ALA A 169 39.29 -1.57 -12.45
CA ALA A 169 40.05 -0.51 -11.81
C ALA A 169 39.32 0.08 -10.59
#